data_8107ac6ac9d6216b5ca0b96059f3dd81
#
_entry.id   8107ac6ac9d6216b5ca0b96059f3dd81
#
_cell.length_a   1.000
_cell.length_b   1.000
_cell.length_c   1.000
_cell.angle_alpha   90.00
_cell.angle_beta   90.00
_cell.angle_gamma   90.00
#
_symmetry.space_group_name_H-M   'P 1'
#
loop_
_entity.id
_entity.type
_entity.pdbx_description
1 polymer ?
#
loop_
_entity_poly.entity_id
_entity_poly.type
_entity_poly.pdbx_seq_one_letter_code
_entity_poly.pdbx_strand_id
1 'polypeptide(L)'
;MRKLSMAELGRKSVEDFKASEKIPVIVVLENIRSAYNVGSVFRTCDAFLIDSIYIIGYSAKPPHKEIKKTALGAEETVTWKYFKTSAEAVDELKIRKYKVYAVEQAEESYKLHSANFRQNEKIAVVFGNEVTGVEQTTIHLCDGCIEIPQLGMKHSLNIATAAGIVLWELIRSKIAPAVKGRIEH
;
A
#
# COMPACT_ATOMS: atom_id res chain seq x y z
N MET A 1 9.02 -31.56 -0.12
CA MET A 1 9.06 -30.22 0.48
C MET A 1 8.40 -30.25 1.86
N ARG A 2 8.97 -29.60 2.88
CA ARG A 2 8.33 -29.44 4.20
C ARG A 2 8.03 -27.98 4.49
N LYS A 3 7.00 -27.72 5.28
CA LYS A 3 6.66 -26.39 5.75
C LYS A 3 7.70 -25.91 6.78
N LEU A 4 8.15 -24.65 6.67
CA LEU A 4 9.01 -24.04 7.68
C LEU A 4 8.22 -23.78 8.96
N SER A 5 8.86 -23.98 10.09
CA SER A 5 8.33 -23.60 11.40
C SER A 5 8.41 -22.08 11.58
N MET A 6 7.64 -21.55 12.55
CA MET A 6 7.65 -20.12 12.86
C MET A 6 9.03 -19.62 13.28
N ALA A 7 9.83 -20.44 13.97
CA ALA A 7 11.19 -20.10 14.37
C ALA A 7 12.16 -19.96 13.16
N GLU A 8 11.96 -20.80 12.14
CA GLU A 8 12.78 -20.79 10.91
C GLU A 8 12.46 -19.61 9.98
N LEU A 9 11.29 -18.98 10.12
CA LEU A 9 10.89 -17.83 9.32
C LEU A 9 11.61 -16.53 9.67
N GLY A 10 12.31 -16.47 10.83
CA GLY A 10 13.17 -15.35 11.22
C GLY A 10 12.40 -14.03 11.29
N ARG A 11 11.32 -13.96 12.08
CA ARG A 11 10.53 -12.72 12.25
C ARG A 11 11.39 -11.63 12.88
N LYS A 12 11.31 -10.43 12.31
CA LYS A 12 11.91 -9.23 12.91
C LYS A 12 11.21 -8.88 14.22
N SER A 13 11.96 -8.38 15.19
CA SER A 13 11.37 -7.69 16.34
C SER A 13 10.73 -6.36 15.89
N VAL A 14 9.93 -5.73 16.76
CA VAL A 14 9.37 -4.38 16.50
C VAL A 14 10.50 -3.37 16.31
N GLU A 15 11.55 -3.47 17.11
CA GLU A 15 12.73 -2.62 17.07
C GLU A 15 13.48 -2.80 15.75
N ASP A 16 13.75 -4.05 15.35
CA ASP A 16 14.41 -4.36 14.08
C ASP A 16 13.60 -3.91 12.88
N PHE A 17 12.25 -4.06 12.95
CA PHE A 17 11.37 -3.57 11.90
C PHE A 17 11.47 -2.04 11.78
N LYS A 18 11.41 -1.31 12.91
CA LYS A 18 11.50 0.16 12.92
C LYS A 18 12.87 0.66 12.44
N ALA A 19 13.94 -0.03 12.78
CA ALA A 19 15.31 0.29 12.36
C ALA A 19 15.62 -0.10 10.90
N SER A 20 14.84 -1.01 10.30
CA SER A 20 15.07 -1.45 8.93
C SER A 20 14.84 -0.32 7.93
N GLU A 21 15.66 -0.28 6.88
CA GLU A 21 15.41 0.56 5.71
C GLU A 21 14.08 0.19 5.07
N LYS A 22 13.22 1.19 4.86
CA LYS A 22 11.90 1.00 4.28
C LYS A 22 11.94 1.12 2.77
N ILE A 23 11.09 0.38 2.11
CA ILE A 23 10.82 0.57 0.69
C ILE A 23 10.10 1.91 0.53
N PRO A 24 10.59 2.82 -0.34
CA PRO A 24 10.08 4.19 -0.46
C PRO A 24 8.72 4.21 -1.20
N VAL A 25 7.76 3.51 -0.63
CA VAL A 25 6.36 3.48 -1.06
C VAL A 25 5.48 3.94 0.09
N ILE A 26 4.53 4.82 -0.20
CA ILE A 26 3.50 5.27 0.75
C ILE A 26 2.13 4.82 0.24
N VAL A 27 1.36 4.21 1.12
CA VAL A 27 -0.04 3.86 0.85
C VAL A 27 -0.93 4.97 1.39
N VAL A 28 -1.83 5.47 0.57
CA VAL A 28 -2.81 6.49 0.94
C VAL A 28 -4.19 5.86 0.93
N LEU A 29 -4.91 5.97 2.04
CA LEU A 29 -6.23 5.41 2.26
C LEU A 29 -7.26 6.53 2.37
N GLU A 30 -7.98 6.79 1.28
CA GLU A 30 -8.93 7.89 1.18
C GLU A 30 -10.36 7.41 1.44
N ASN A 31 -10.97 7.91 2.51
CA ASN A 31 -12.38 7.66 2.83
C ASN A 31 -12.76 6.18 2.88
N ILE A 32 -11.89 5.33 3.41
CA ILE A 32 -12.13 3.89 3.51
C ILE A 32 -13.18 3.59 4.57
N ARG A 33 -14.25 2.91 4.17
CA ARG A 33 -15.39 2.60 5.05
C ARG A 33 -15.10 1.48 6.04
N SER A 34 -14.36 0.47 5.60
CA SER A 34 -14.12 -0.73 6.39
C SER A 34 -12.81 -0.64 7.17
N ALA A 35 -12.91 -0.55 8.49
CA ALA A 35 -11.75 -0.63 9.38
C ALA A 35 -11.00 -1.97 9.26
N TYR A 36 -11.68 -3.07 8.89
CA TYR A 36 -11.05 -4.35 8.59
C TYR A 36 -10.12 -4.25 7.36
N ASN A 37 -10.55 -3.53 6.32
CA ASN A 37 -9.72 -3.30 5.14
C ASN A 37 -8.47 -2.49 5.50
N VAL A 38 -8.63 -1.42 6.31
CA VAL A 38 -7.50 -0.62 6.80
C VAL A 38 -6.50 -1.50 7.53
N GLY A 39 -6.96 -2.34 8.47
CA GLY A 39 -6.08 -3.26 9.20
C GLY A 39 -5.38 -4.29 8.31
N SER A 40 -6.08 -4.80 7.29
CA SER A 40 -5.48 -5.73 6.31
C SER A 40 -4.39 -5.05 5.48
N VAL A 41 -4.57 -3.76 5.13
CA VAL A 41 -3.54 -2.98 4.44
C VAL A 41 -2.34 -2.74 5.34
N PHE A 42 -2.53 -2.42 6.63
CA PHE A 42 -1.42 -2.34 7.59
C PHE A 42 -0.58 -3.62 7.59
N ARG A 43 -1.22 -4.79 7.65
CA ARG A 43 -0.53 -6.08 7.62
C ARG A 43 0.24 -6.32 6.33
N THR A 44 -0.29 -5.91 5.19
CA THR A 44 0.40 -6.00 3.89
C THR A 44 1.60 -5.05 3.84
N CYS A 45 1.46 -3.83 4.36
CA CYS A 45 2.54 -2.86 4.45
C CYS A 45 3.68 -3.32 5.37
N ASP A 46 3.35 -3.97 6.49
CA ASP A 46 4.34 -4.60 7.37
C ASP A 46 5.12 -5.70 6.62
N ALA A 47 4.40 -6.62 5.96
CA ALA A 47 5.00 -7.73 5.23
C ALA A 47 5.98 -7.28 4.13
N PHE A 48 5.79 -6.11 3.57
CA PHE A 48 6.56 -5.57 2.46
C PHE A 48 7.50 -4.43 2.84
N LEU A 49 7.69 -4.13 4.14
CA LEU A 49 8.54 -3.04 4.63
C LEU A 49 8.20 -1.68 3.98
N ILE A 50 6.93 -1.40 3.75
CA ILE A 50 6.45 -0.15 3.19
C ILE A 50 6.76 1.02 4.14
N ASP A 51 7.14 2.19 3.59
CA ASP A 51 7.55 3.37 4.36
C ASP A 51 6.46 3.79 5.36
N SER A 52 5.27 4.09 4.88
CA SER A 52 4.18 4.55 5.75
C SER A 52 2.80 4.45 5.09
N ILE A 53 1.77 4.65 5.93
CA ILE A 53 0.38 4.75 5.50
C ILE A 53 -0.15 6.16 5.82
N TYR A 54 -0.75 6.84 4.83
CA TYR A 54 -1.48 8.07 5.01
C TYR A 54 -2.98 7.77 5.03
N ILE A 55 -3.65 8.19 6.09
CA ILE A 55 -5.07 7.95 6.31
C ILE A 55 -5.81 9.27 6.13
N ILE A 56 -6.81 9.32 5.26
CA ILE A 56 -7.50 10.55 4.88
C ILE A 56 -8.99 10.48 5.22
N GLY A 57 -9.53 11.62 5.62
CA GLY A 57 -10.95 11.85 5.78
C GLY A 57 -11.56 11.02 6.91
N TYR A 58 -12.64 10.28 6.62
CA TYR A 58 -13.33 9.46 7.61
C TYR A 58 -12.82 8.02 7.72
N SER A 59 -11.72 7.67 7.02
CA SER A 59 -11.09 6.37 7.19
C SER A 59 -10.76 6.11 8.66
N ALA A 60 -11.05 4.91 9.14
CA ALA A 60 -10.68 4.51 10.50
C ALA A 60 -9.17 4.53 10.68
N LYS A 61 -8.72 4.97 11.86
CA LYS A 61 -7.29 5.05 12.22
C LYS A 61 -7.01 4.40 13.57
N PRO A 62 -5.78 3.91 13.81
CA PRO A 62 -5.41 3.40 15.13
C PRO A 62 -5.52 4.49 16.23
N PRO A 63 -5.90 4.11 17.48
CA PRO A 63 -6.29 2.77 17.87
C PRO A 63 -7.75 2.47 17.49
N HIS A 64 -8.00 1.33 16.86
CA HIS A 64 -9.36 0.90 16.47
C HIS A 64 -9.49 -0.62 16.59
N LYS A 65 -10.58 -1.09 17.23
CA LYS A 65 -10.80 -2.52 17.54
C LYS A 65 -10.76 -3.42 16.29
N GLU A 66 -11.37 -2.98 15.20
CA GLU A 66 -11.43 -3.77 13.96
C GLU A 66 -10.13 -3.73 13.18
N ILE A 67 -9.41 -2.61 13.20
CA ILE A 67 -8.06 -2.54 12.64
C ILE A 67 -7.17 -3.56 13.33
N LYS A 68 -7.14 -3.59 14.67
CA LYS A 68 -6.33 -4.52 15.46
C LYS A 68 -6.59 -5.98 15.11
N LYS A 69 -7.84 -6.35 14.82
CA LYS A 69 -8.20 -7.73 14.46
C LYS A 69 -7.55 -8.24 13.17
N THR A 70 -7.32 -7.38 12.20
CA THR A 70 -6.78 -7.76 10.88
C THR A 70 -5.33 -7.35 10.68
N ALA A 71 -4.88 -6.29 11.32
CA ALA A 71 -3.49 -5.83 11.29
C ALA A 71 -2.57 -6.75 12.10
N LEU A 72 -3.07 -7.41 13.17
CA LEU A 72 -2.32 -8.35 14.00
C LEU A 72 -1.00 -7.78 14.55
N GLY A 73 -1.01 -6.52 14.97
CA GLY A 73 0.14 -5.79 15.51
C GLY A 73 0.87 -4.90 14.49
N ALA A 74 0.58 -5.02 13.21
CA ALA A 74 1.20 -4.19 12.17
C ALA A 74 0.87 -2.69 12.34
N GLU A 75 -0.24 -2.36 12.98
CA GLU A 75 -0.62 -0.99 13.32
C GLU A 75 0.29 -0.32 14.37
N GLU A 76 1.12 -1.12 15.06
CA GLU A 76 2.11 -0.65 16.04
C GLU A 76 3.51 -0.50 15.42
N THR A 77 3.76 -1.17 14.28
CA THR A 77 5.06 -1.21 13.60
C THR A 77 5.13 -0.28 12.41
N VAL A 78 4.10 -0.28 11.55
CA VAL A 78 4.04 0.55 10.34
C VAL A 78 3.74 2.00 10.73
N THR A 79 4.58 2.91 10.30
CA THR A 79 4.37 4.35 10.50
C THR A 79 3.10 4.79 9.75
N TRP A 80 2.28 5.61 10.39
CA TRP A 80 1.11 6.18 9.74
C TRP A 80 0.89 7.64 10.13
N LYS A 81 0.19 8.39 9.28
CA LYS A 81 -0.18 9.78 9.50
C LYS A 81 -1.61 10.02 9.03
N TYR A 82 -2.34 10.86 9.77
CA TYR A 82 -3.69 11.26 9.42
C TYR A 82 -3.70 12.64 8.77
N PHE A 83 -4.52 12.80 7.72
CA PHE A 83 -4.80 14.07 7.06
C PHE A 83 -6.30 14.30 6.97
N LYS A 84 -6.71 15.54 7.09
CA LYS A 84 -8.11 15.89 6.97
C LYS A 84 -8.60 15.81 5.53
N THR A 85 -7.73 16.20 4.58
CA THR A 85 -8.05 16.25 3.15
C THR A 85 -6.96 15.59 2.31
N SER A 86 -7.33 15.16 1.10
CA SER A 86 -6.39 14.60 0.13
C SER A 86 -5.39 15.63 -0.36
N ALA A 87 -5.79 16.89 -0.47
CA ALA A 87 -4.91 17.98 -0.86
C ALA A 87 -3.72 18.12 0.11
N GLU A 88 -3.99 18.16 1.42
CA GLU A 88 -2.93 18.22 2.44
C GLU A 88 -1.95 17.04 2.35
N ALA A 89 -2.48 15.83 2.12
CA ALA A 89 -1.66 14.63 2.01
C ALA A 89 -0.80 14.63 0.73
N VAL A 90 -1.38 15.01 -0.40
CA VAL A 90 -0.69 15.06 -1.69
C VAL A 90 0.37 16.15 -1.70
N ASP A 91 0.09 17.32 -1.12
CA ASP A 91 1.08 18.41 -1.00
C ASP A 91 2.30 17.95 -0.19
N GLU A 92 2.09 17.28 0.95
CA GLU A 92 3.20 16.72 1.73
C GLU A 92 3.99 15.67 0.93
N LEU A 93 3.31 14.79 0.18
CA LEU A 93 3.96 13.79 -0.66
C LEU A 93 4.82 14.44 -1.74
N LYS A 94 4.32 15.49 -2.40
CA LYS A 94 5.07 16.24 -3.42
C LYS A 94 6.29 16.96 -2.83
N ILE A 95 6.16 17.56 -1.65
CA ILE A 95 7.31 18.15 -0.92
C ILE A 95 8.38 17.08 -0.63
N ARG A 96 7.96 15.86 -0.25
CA ARG A 96 8.85 14.72 -0.03
C ARG A 96 9.35 14.07 -1.33
N LYS A 97 8.97 14.59 -2.49
CA LYS A 97 9.34 14.11 -3.84
C LYS A 97 8.81 12.71 -4.17
N TYR A 98 7.63 12.38 -3.67
CA TYR A 98 6.89 11.20 -4.11
C TYR A 98 6.10 11.50 -5.38
N LYS A 99 6.10 10.57 -6.32
CA LYS A 99 5.10 10.54 -7.39
C LYS A 99 3.84 9.89 -6.85
N VAL A 100 2.71 10.51 -7.07
CA VAL A 100 1.43 10.09 -6.51
C VAL A 100 0.56 9.50 -7.62
N TYR A 101 0.13 8.27 -7.46
CA TYR A 101 -0.76 7.59 -8.41
C TYR A 101 -2.06 7.17 -7.74
N ALA A 102 -3.20 7.50 -8.34
CA ALA A 102 -4.47 6.93 -7.94
C ALA A 102 -4.58 5.49 -8.47
N VAL A 103 -5.05 4.57 -7.63
CA VAL A 103 -5.37 3.20 -8.06
C VAL A 103 -6.84 3.17 -8.45
N GLU A 104 -7.13 3.43 -9.73
CA GLU A 104 -8.48 3.61 -10.24
C GLU A 104 -8.56 3.31 -11.75
N GLN A 105 -9.75 2.95 -12.22
CA GLN A 105 -10.05 2.85 -13.64
C GLN A 105 -10.40 4.25 -14.17
N ALA A 106 -9.48 4.85 -14.90
CA ALA A 106 -9.64 6.20 -15.45
C ALA A 106 -9.19 6.24 -16.91
N GLU A 107 -9.64 7.27 -17.63
CA GLU A 107 -9.08 7.58 -18.94
C GLU A 107 -7.57 7.78 -18.82
N GLU A 108 -6.81 7.27 -19.80
CA GLU A 108 -5.35 7.34 -19.83
C GLU A 108 -4.63 6.68 -18.63
N SER A 109 -5.28 5.74 -17.93
CA SER A 109 -4.64 5.00 -16.84
C SER A 109 -3.53 4.07 -17.34
N TYR A 110 -2.46 3.96 -16.56
CA TYR A 110 -1.40 2.97 -16.81
C TYR A 110 -1.89 1.60 -16.33
N LYS A 111 -1.80 0.59 -17.19
CA LYS A 111 -2.05 -0.79 -16.76
C LYS A 111 -0.91 -1.24 -15.84
N LEU A 112 -1.23 -1.72 -14.66
CA LEU A 112 -0.26 -2.05 -13.61
C LEU A 112 0.89 -2.94 -14.12
N HIS A 113 0.59 -3.97 -14.91
CA HIS A 113 1.59 -4.90 -15.46
C HIS A 113 2.51 -4.30 -16.51
N SER A 114 2.15 -3.13 -17.08
CA SER A 114 2.95 -2.40 -18.07
C SER A 114 3.66 -1.19 -17.47
N ALA A 115 3.35 -0.85 -16.22
CA ALA A 115 3.98 0.26 -15.53
C ALA A 115 5.43 -0.09 -15.17
N ASN A 116 6.35 0.78 -15.54
CA ASN A 116 7.78 0.59 -15.27
C ASN A 116 8.24 1.53 -14.14
N PHE A 117 8.20 1.04 -12.91
CA PHE A 117 8.65 1.77 -11.75
C PHE A 117 10.15 1.56 -11.50
N ARG A 118 10.92 2.65 -11.41
CA ARG A 118 12.36 2.56 -11.13
C ARG A 118 12.62 2.07 -9.70
N GLN A 119 13.73 1.36 -9.52
CA GLN A 119 14.07 0.73 -8.25
C GLN A 119 14.06 1.69 -7.03
N ASN A 120 14.56 2.91 -7.21
CA ASN A 120 14.67 3.92 -6.15
C ASN A 120 13.61 5.02 -6.23
N GLU A 121 12.60 4.84 -7.05
CA GLU A 121 11.53 5.83 -7.19
C GLU A 121 10.65 5.87 -5.96
N LYS A 122 10.41 7.08 -5.44
CA LYS A 122 9.48 7.33 -4.35
C LYS A 122 8.07 7.37 -4.91
N ILE A 123 7.22 6.43 -4.51
CA ILE A 123 5.88 6.26 -5.05
C ILE A 123 4.85 6.29 -3.93
N ALA A 124 3.79 7.06 -4.11
CA ALA A 124 2.60 6.98 -3.28
C ALA A 124 1.43 6.45 -4.12
N VAL A 125 0.66 5.54 -3.55
CA VAL A 125 -0.52 4.96 -4.21
C VAL A 125 -1.77 5.23 -3.38
N VAL A 126 -2.76 5.84 -4.01
CA VAL A 126 -4.02 6.25 -3.38
C VAL A 126 -5.08 5.19 -3.68
N PHE A 127 -5.66 4.64 -2.63
CA PHE A 127 -6.82 3.77 -2.68
C PHE A 127 -8.03 4.52 -2.14
N GLY A 128 -9.11 4.51 -2.88
CA GLY A 128 -10.34 5.23 -2.56
C GLY A 128 -11.38 4.36 -1.86
N ASN A 129 -12.52 4.98 -1.63
CA ASN A 129 -13.70 4.38 -1.03
C ASN A 129 -14.18 3.13 -1.78
N GLU A 130 -14.70 2.14 -1.06
CA GLU A 130 -15.13 0.85 -1.62
C GLU A 130 -16.35 0.96 -2.58
N VAL A 131 -17.04 2.07 -2.57
CA VAL A 131 -18.24 2.29 -3.41
C VAL A 131 -17.96 3.33 -4.50
N THR A 132 -17.35 4.44 -4.14
CA THR A 132 -17.15 5.59 -5.03
C THR A 132 -15.77 5.67 -5.65
N GLY A 133 -14.83 4.82 -5.20
CA GLY A 133 -13.45 4.87 -5.66
C GLY A 133 -12.67 6.06 -5.11
N VAL A 134 -11.61 6.45 -5.80
CA VAL A 134 -10.82 7.66 -5.51
C VAL A 134 -11.59 8.89 -5.98
N GLU A 135 -11.68 9.91 -5.13
CA GLU A 135 -12.38 11.14 -5.48
C GLU A 135 -11.78 11.81 -6.72
N GLN A 136 -12.62 12.33 -7.63
CA GLN A 136 -12.16 12.97 -8.86
C GLN A 136 -11.21 14.14 -8.58
N THR A 137 -11.47 14.89 -7.51
CA THR A 137 -10.59 15.98 -7.05
C THR A 137 -9.20 15.47 -6.66
N THR A 138 -9.12 14.28 -6.05
CA THR A 138 -7.85 13.64 -5.69
C THR A 138 -7.12 13.12 -6.92
N ILE A 139 -7.84 12.52 -7.89
CA ILE A 139 -7.26 12.09 -9.16
C ILE A 139 -6.57 13.25 -9.87
N HIS A 140 -7.17 14.44 -9.89
CA HIS A 140 -6.58 15.65 -10.49
C HIS A 140 -5.32 16.14 -9.78
N LEU A 141 -5.10 15.76 -8.52
CA LEU A 141 -3.89 16.09 -7.77
C LEU A 141 -2.75 15.08 -8.01
N CYS A 142 -3.08 13.88 -8.52
CA CYS A 142 -2.13 12.82 -8.77
C CYS A 142 -1.30 13.05 -10.04
N ASP A 143 -0.16 12.39 -10.13
CA ASP A 143 0.68 12.38 -11.33
C ASP A 143 0.17 11.42 -12.41
N GLY A 144 -0.82 10.58 -12.08
CA GLY A 144 -1.48 9.64 -12.98
C GLY A 144 -2.35 8.63 -12.25
N CYS A 145 -2.94 7.72 -13.03
CA CYS A 145 -3.73 6.60 -12.51
C CYS A 145 -3.08 5.27 -12.88
N ILE A 146 -3.17 4.31 -11.98
CA ILE A 146 -2.75 2.91 -12.18
C ILE A 146 -3.98 2.03 -12.11
N GLU A 147 -4.17 1.18 -13.10
CA GLU A 147 -5.30 0.29 -13.19
C GLU A 147 -4.87 -1.17 -13.10
N ILE A 148 -5.56 -1.95 -12.27
CA ILE A 148 -5.47 -3.42 -12.29
C ILE A 148 -6.43 -3.94 -13.35
N PRO A 149 -5.96 -4.57 -14.43
CA PRO A 149 -6.86 -5.13 -15.45
C PRO A 149 -7.79 -6.16 -14.84
N GLN A 150 -9.08 -6.01 -15.11
CA GLN A 150 -10.12 -6.91 -14.64
C GLN A 150 -10.85 -7.52 -15.86
N LEU A 151 -10.87 -8.85 -15.93
CA LEU A 151 -11.41 -9.59 -17.07
C LEU A 151 -12.77 -10.25 -16.77
N GLY A 152 -13.27 -10.06 -15.57
CA GLY A 152 -14.51 -10.66 -15.10
C GLY A 152 -15.72 -9.72 -15.22
N MET A 153 -16.87 -10.19 -14.73
CA MET A 153 -18.10 -9.41 -14.71
C MET A 153 -18.09 -8.27 -13.69
N LYS A 154 -17.34 -8.43 -12.60
CA LYS A 154 -17.19 -7.38 -11.57
C LYS A 154 -16.12 -6.39 -11.99
N HIS A 155 -16.38 -5.09 -11.71
CA HIS A 155 -15.50 -3.99 -12.09
C HIS A 155 -14.64 -3.44 -10.94
N SER A 156 -14.64 -4.12 -9.79
CA SER A 156 -13.84 -3.71 -8.63
C SER A 156 -13.35 -4.91 -7.83
N LEU A 157 -12.18 -4.75 -7.22
CA LEU A 157 -11.63 -5.68 -6.22
C LEU A 157 -11.84 -5.10 -4.81
N ASN A 158 -11.88 -5.99 -3.82
CA ASN A 158 -11.74 -5.54 -2.43
C ASN A 158 -10.43 -4.75 -2.28
N ILE A 159 -10.47 -3.61 -1.56
CA ILE A 159 -9.34 -2.70 -1.43
C ILE A 159 -8.09 -3.38 -0.86
N ALA A 160 -8.22 -4.27 0.14
CA ALA A 160 -7.07 -4.96 0.69
C ALA A 160 -6.42 -5.92 -0.33
N THR A 161 -7.25 -6.53 -1.19
CA THR A 161 -6.77 -7.35 -2.31
C THR A 161 -6.08 -6.49 -3.35
N ALA A 162 -6.68 -5.37 -3.75
CA ALA A 162 -6.08 -4.42 -4.70
C ALA A 162 -4.74 -3.88 -4.18
N ALA A 163 -4.68 -3.51 -2.90
CA ALA A 163 -3.45 -3.06 -2.25
C ALA A 163 -2.36 -4.13 -2.29
N GLY A 164 -2.70 -5.39 -2.00
CA GLY A 164 -1.75 -6.51 -2.09
C GLY A 164 -1.16 -6.68 -3.50
N ILE A 165 -1.99 -6.61 -4.54
CA ILE A 165 -1.58 -6.73 -5.94
C ILE A 165 -0.68 -5.57 -6.36
N VAL A 166 -1.10 -4.33 -6.09
CA VAL A 166 -0.34 -3.12 -6.45
C VAL A 166 0.99 -3.07 -5.71
N LEU A 167 0.99 -3.31 -4.41
CA LEU A 167 2.21 -3.29 -3.61
C LEU A 167 3.18 -4.37 -4.05
N TRP A 168 2.70 -5.59 -4.33
CA TRP A 168 3.57 -6.65 -4.85
C TRP A 168 4.24 -6.22 -6.16
N GLU A 169 3.49 -5.66 -7.11
CA GLU A 169 4.07 -5.20 -8.39
C GLU A 169 5.12 -4.10 -8.19
N LEU A 170 4.86 -3.14 -7.29
CA LEU A 170 5.80 -2.06 -6.98
C LEU A 170 7.11 -2.55 -6.35
N ILE A 171 7.05 -3.62 -5.55
CA ILE A 171 8.22 -4.08 -4.79
C ILE A 171 8.95 -5.25 -5.45
N ARG A 172 8.32 -6.03 -6.34
CA ARG A 172 8.93 -7.25 -6.90
C ARG A 172 10.29 -7.00 -7.56
N SER A 173 10.44 -5.87 -8.25
CA SER A 173 11.73 -5.47 -8.85
C SER A 173 12.77 -5.06 -7.82
N LYS A 174 12.34 -4.65 -6.62
CA LYS A 174 13.20 -4.23 -5.51
C LYS A 174 13.66 -5.42 -4.66
N ILE A 175 12.89 -6.50 -4.64
CA ILE A 175 13.19 -7.74 -3.89
C ILE A 175 14.14 -8.66 -4.68
N ALA A 176 14.05 -8.67 -6.01
CA ALA A 176 14.76 -9.60 -6.88
C ALA A 176 16.30 -9.68 -6.66
N PRO A 177 17.02 -8.59 -6.31
CA PRO A 177 18.44 -8.68 -5.99
C PRO A 177 18.77 -9.32 -4.63
N ALA A 178 17.85 -9.22 -3.68
CA ALA A 178 18.07 -9.68 -2.30
C ALA A 178 17.79 -11.18 -2.10
N VAL A 179 17.11 -11.82 -3.03
CA VAL A 179 16.64 -13.23 -2.91
C VAL A 179 17.55 -14.22 -3.67
N LYS A 180 18.69 -13.81 -4.24
CA LYS A 180 19.63 -14.69 -4.93
C LYS A 180 20.19 -15.87 -4.10
N GLY A 181 19.78 -16.04 -2.84
CA GLY A 181 20.22 -17.13 -1.97
C GLY A 181 19.18 -18.16 -1.54
N ARG A 182 17.92 -18.07 -1.99
CA ARG A 182 16.84 -18.98 -1.50
C ARG A 182 16.07 -19.78 -2.55
N ILE A 183 16.35 -19.59 -3.83
CA ILE A 183 15.68 -20.34 -4.90
C ILE A 183 16.75 -20.90 -5.86
N GLU A 184 17.68 -21.68 -5.32
CA GLU A 184 18.42 -22.67 -6.08
C GLU A 184 18.02 -24.02 -5.51
N HIS A 185 16.98 -24.64 -6.07
CA HIS A 185 16.79 -26.10 -6.13
C HIS A 185 15.70 -26.41 -7.17
#